data_7f118868bb0225d1b197c2fbde25b01e
#
_entry.id   7f118868bb0225d1b197c2fbde25b01e
#
_cell.length_a   1.000
_cell.length_b   1.000
_cell.length_c   1.000
_cell.angle_alpha   90.00
_cell.angle_beta   90.00
_cell.angle_gamma   90.00
#
_symmetry.space_group_name_H-M   'P 1'
#
loop_
_entity.id
_entity.type
_entity.pdbx_description
1 polymer ?
#
loop_
_entity_poly.entity_id
_entity_poly.type
_entity_poly.pdbx_seq_one_letter_code
_entity_poly.pdbx_strand_id
1 'polypeptide(L)'
;MPRPHTGNLEQAPSWWPWLVGLTLIALFAGIGLRAPWPADEPRFAQVAREMVESGQWLFPTRGGEYYPDKPPVFMWLIALFYQLTGQLKIAFLLPSALAGLGTLWLVYDLGRRLWGEHVARSAVLILVFTPQFLLQAKGAQIDAVLCFWITLGCYGLVRHFLVGPAWGWYAASWVAIALGIMTKGVGFLPALMLIPLAIWRRRFDESGHQAWRLRAWWGPVLMLATLALWLAPMWLTVERVHSPELLAYRDNILFRQTAERYASAWHHIQPWHYYLTTALPTMWLPLVVLFVLRIRGIMDLWSSDAGLRILLSWVALVLLFFSLSPGKREVYILPALPMCALALACVWEQTPAASRRAASVLLRTVLVLMGVLLIALAGVAWLAPHRLPARADDYAEAVAALAPGVLLLGLALAGIPLLLRKRALFEQLALASLLTWLCIAFWLWPTLDPHRTPRAVLQELERQIAPGTQVGMLEFKEQFLLFAERPLVHFSYLAPLAQQESSAWHWMRADPARVLLVPDHLALRCFDLTRQSVLGQAHRRDWVLLDATALRERCDGPIGHALYRYVPVRKDILS
;
A
#
# COMPACT_ATOMS: atom_id res chain seq x y z
N MET A 1 -39.13 -7.06 -8.41
CA MET A 1 -38.27 -6.95 -7.22
C MET A 1 -38.73 -7.99 -6.24
N PRO A 2 -37.89 -8.86 -5.70
CA PRO A 2 -38.22 -9.60 -4.50
C PRO A 2 -38.37 -8.55 -3.37
N ARG A 3 -39.47 -8.64 -2.63
CA ARG A 3 -39.72 -7.80 -1.47
C ARG A 3 -38.51 -7.91 -0.53
N PRO A 4 -38.07 -6.82 0.16
CA PRO A 4 -37.08 -6.95 1.21
C PRO A 4 -37.63 -7.99 2.19
N HIS A 5 -36.88 -9.09 2.37
CA HIS A 5 -37.16 -10.02 3.44
C HIS A 5 -37.08 -9.24 4.76
N THR A 6 -38.24 -8.93 5.33
CA THR A 6 -38.37 -8.59 6.73
C THR A 6 -38.09 -9.87 7.53
N GLY A 7 -36.88 -10.41 7.35
CA GLY A 7 -36.36 -11.48 8.17
C GLY A 7 -36.13 -10.92 9.56
N ASN A 8 -36.65 -11.58 10.56
CA ASN A 8 -36.31 -11.42 11.96
C ASN A 8 -34.83 -11.04 12.06
N LEU A 9 -34.50 -10.04 12.85
CA LEU A 9 -33.14 -9.72 13.24
C LEU A 9 -32.53 -10.99 13.86
N GLU A 10 -32.04 -11.91 13.03
CA GLU A 10 -31.31 -13.08 13.52
C GLU A 10 -30.14 -12.53 14.33
N GLN A 11 -30.19 -12.81 15.63
CA GLN A 11 -29.15 -12.37 16.56
C GLN A 11 -27.78 -12.79 15.97
N ALA A 12 -26.88 -11.85 15.87
CA ALA A 12 -25.51 -12.14 15.44
C ALA A 12 -24.98 -13.32 16.27
N PRO A 13 -24.31 -14.31 15.64
CA PRO A 13 -23.73 -15.41 16.39
C PRO A 13 -22.87 -14.88 17.52
N SER A 14 -22.92 -15.47 18.69
CA SER A 14 -22.23 -15.00 19.92
C SER A 14 -20.71 -14.76 19.74
N TRP A 15 -20.11 -15.39 18.74
CA TRP A 15 -18.67 -15.26 18.41
C TRP A 15 -18.37 -14.11 17.43
N TRP A 16 -19.35 -13.52 16.74
CA TRP A 16 -19.13 -12.44 15.75
C TRP A 16 -18.46 -11.20 16.37
N PRO A 17 -18.85 -10.70 17.55
CA PRO A 17 -18.15 -9.60 18.20
C PRO A 17 -16.67 -9.88 18.46
N TRP A 18 -16.32 -11.12 18.83
CA TRP A 18 -14.94 -11.53 19.07
C TRP A 18 -14.10 -11.48 17.78
N LEU A 19 -14.67 -11.92 16.64
CA LEU A 19 -13.98 -11.86 15.36
C LEU A 19 -13.80 -10.41 14.89
N VAL A 20 -14.80 -9.55 15.11
CA VAL A 20 -14.68 -8.11 14.86
C VAL A 20 -13.59 -7.50 15.75
N GLY A 21 -13.60 -7.79 17.05
CA GLY A 21 -12.56 -7.34 17.97
C GLY A 21 -11.15 -7.78 17.55
N LEU A 22 -11.00 -9.05 17.17
CA LEU A 22 -9.73 -9.59 16.69
C LEU A 22 -9.29 -8.93 15.36
N THR A 23 -10.22 -8.64 14.47
CA THR A 23 -9.94 -7.91 13.21
C THR A 23 -9.44 -6.50 13.49
N LEU A 24 -10.06 -5.78 14.43
CA LEU A 24 -9.59 -4.47 14.86
C LEU A 24 -8.18 -4.56 15.46
N ILE A 25 -7.96 -5.48 16.38
CA ILE A 25 -6.62 -5.70 16.96
C ILE A 25 -5.61 -5.98 15.84
N ALA A 26 -5.91 -6.89 14.91
CA ALA A 26 -4.99 -7.25 13.84
C ALA A 26 -4.69 -6.06 12.90
N LEU A 27 -5.67 -5.21 12.59
CA LEU A 27 -5.45 -4.01 11.76
C LEU A 27 -4.47 -3.03 12.40
N PHE A 28 -4.60 -2.79 13.71
CA PHE A 28 -3.80 -1.81 14.44
C PHE A 28 -2.54 -2.41 15.10
N ALA A 29 -2.42 -3.74 15.17
CA ALA A 29 -1.25 -4.41 15.71
C ALA A 29 0.01 -4.04 14.91
N GLY A 30 1.11 -3.79 15.63
CA GLY A 30 2.41 -3.44 15.03
C GLY A 30 2.59 -1.94 14.73
N ILE A 31 1.55 -1.12 14.89
CA ILE A 31 1.70 0.35 14.83
C ILE A 31 2.56 0.79 16.00
N GLY A 32 3.64 1.55 15.72
CA GLY A 32 4.62 1.97 16.72
C GLY A 32 5.70 0.91 17.06
N LEU A 33 5.60 -0.33 16.56
CA LEU A 33 6.58 -1.38 16.86
C LEU A 33 7.70 -1.53 15.83
N ARG A 34 7.58 -0.90 14.67
CA ARG A 34 8.59 -0.90 13.61
C ARG A 34 8.77 0.48 13.00
N ALA A 35 9.91 0.71 12.39
CA ALA A 35 10.18 1.88 11.57
C ALA A 35 9.63 1.71 10.14
N PRO A 36 9.62 2.77 9.31
CA PRO A 36 9.31 2.68 7.89
C PRO A 36 10.33 1.83 7.14
N TRP A 37 9.87 0.82 6.38
CA TRP A 37 10.72 -0.09 5.63
C TRP A 37 10.75 0.22 4.13
N PRO A 38 11.91 0.06 3.44
CA PRO A 38 11.97 0.20 2.00
C PRO A 38 10.97 -0.74 1.28
N ALA A 39 10.50 -0.38 0.06
CA ALA A 39 10.97 0.75 -0.76
C ALA A 39 10.15 2.03 -0.60
N ASP A 40 8.84 1.97 -0.28
CA ASP A 40 7.93 3.13 -0.40
C ASP A 40 7.69 3.85 0.94
N GLU A 41 7.63 3.12 2.06
CA GLU A 41 7.25 3.68 3.37
C GLU A 41 8.17 4.81 3.86
N PRO A 42 9.52 4.69 3.79
CA PRO A 42 10.41 5.76 4.22
C PRO A 42 10.19 7.05 3.45
N ARG A 43 9.87 6.92 2.15
CA ARG A 43 9.61 8.07 1.27
C ARG A 43 8.41 8.86 1.73
N PHE A 44 7.27 8.20 1.92
CA PHE A 44 6.05 8.87 2.36
C PHE A 44 6.17 9.42 3.77
N ALA A 45 6.85 8.70 4.67
CA ALA A 45 7.11 9.14 6.02
C ALA A 45 8.01 10.39 6.05
N GLN A 46 9.10 10.42 5.25
CA GLN A 46 10.00 11.57 5.19
C GLN A 46 9.32 12.78 4.56
N VAL A 47 8.60 12.61 3.46
CA VAL A 47 7.87 13.73 2.84
C VAL A 47 6.84 14.33 3.80
N ALA A 48 6.08 13.50 4.51
CA ALA A 48 5.12 13.97 5.51
C ALA A 48 5.80 14.65 6.70
N ARG A 49 6.98 14.17 7.13
CA ARG A 49 7.81 14.82 8.14
C ARG A 49 8.22 16.23 7.70
N GLU A 50 8.75 16.37 6.49
CA GLU A 50 9.18 17.66 5.95
C GLU A 50 8.01 18.63 5.79
N MET A 51 6.81 18.17 5.41
CA MET A 51 5.60 19.01 5.39
C MET A 51 5.30 19.62 6.75
N VAL A 52 5.42 18.85 7.83
CA VAL A 52 5.16 19.32 9.19
C VAL A 52 6.27 20.25 9.68
N GLU A 53 7.53 19.89 9.42
CA GLU A 53 8.69 20.65 9.88
C GLU A 53 8.85 21.99 9.15
N SER A 54 8.57 22.04 7.85
CA SER A 54 8.68 23.25 7.02
C SER A 54 7.40 24.08 6.93
N GLY A 55 6.23 23.49 7.26
CA GLY A 55 4.93 24.09 7.01
C GLY A 55 4.52 24.11 5.53
N GLN A 56 5.29 23.49 4.63
CA GLN A 56 5.05 23.49 3.19
C GLN A 56 4.19 22.30 2.76
N TRP A 57 2.87 22.51 2.71
CA TRP A 57 1.90 21.46 2.39
C TRP A 57 1.52 21.38 0.90
N LEU A 58 1.75 22.47 0.17
CA LEU A 58 1.32 22.57 -1.24
C LEU A 58 2.33 21.94 -2.20
N PHE A 59 3.61 22.12 -1.96
CA PHE A 59 4.73 21.60 -2.73
C PHE A 59 5.60 20.70 -1.84
N PRO A 60 5.25 19.41 -1.73
CA PRO A 60 6.01 18.47 -0.91
C PRO A 60 7.49 18.41 -1.31
N THR A 61 8.36 18.23 -0.31
CA THR A 61 9.80 18.01 -0.52
C THR A 61 10.22 16.64 0.00
N ARG A 62 11.36 16.17 -0.50
CA ARG A 62 12.04 14.94 -0.10
C ARG A 62 13.54 15.23 0.00
N GLY A 63 14.03 15.37 1.21
CA GLY A 63 15.40 15.81 1.48
C GLY A 63 15.63 17.28 1.11
N GLY A 64 14.60 18.12 1.15
CA GLY A 64 14.63 19.52 0.73
C GLY A 64 14.44 19.76 -0.77
N GLU A 65 14.43 18.72 -1.61
CA GLU A 65 14.14 18.80 -3.05
C GLU A 65 12.65 18.51 -3.32
N TYR A 66 12.01 19.22 -4.27
CA TYR A 66 10.59 19.02 -4.58
C TYR A 66 10.29 17.58 -4.98
N TYR A 67 9.17 17.05 -4.48
CA TYR A 67 8.72 15.67 -4.72
C TYR A 67 7.49 15.62 -5.65
N PRO A 68 7.67 15.52 -6.98
CA PRO A 68 6.59 15.56 -7.96
C PRO A 68 6.00 14.18 -8.33
N ASP A 69 6.44 13.09 -7.66
CA ASP A 69 6.10 11.73 -8.10
C ASP A 69 4.67 11.31 -7.78
N LYS A 70 4.07 11.91 -6.75
CA LYS A 70 2.72 11.55 -6.28
C LYS A 70 1.93 12.77 -5.85
N PRO A 71 0.59 12.79 -6.11
CA PRO A 71 -0.30 13.77 -5.52
C PRO A 71 -0.31 13.68 -3.98
N PRO A 72 -0.67 14.76 -3.26
CA PRO A 72 -0.29 14.94 -1.87
C PRO A 72 -1.18 14.27 -0.81
N VAL A 73 -2.40 13.81 -1.13
CA VAL A 73 -3.40 13.40 -0.12
C VAL A 73 -2.88 12.34 0.85
N PHE A 74 -2.13 11.34 0.37
CA PHE A 74 -1.60 10.32 1.26
C PHE A 74 -0.58 10.89 2.27
N MET A 75 0.33 11.78 1.80
CA MET A 75 1.30 12.45 2.65
C MET A 75 0.63 13.42 3.61
N TRP A 76 -0.43 14.14 3.17
CA TRP A 76 -1.24 15.00 4.05
C TRP A 76 -1.85 14.21 5.20
N LEU A 77 -2.37 13.00 4.94
CA LEU A 77 -2.93 12.16 5.99
C LEU A 77 -1.85 11.73 6.99
N ILE A 78 -0.67 11.31 6.53
CA ILE A 78 0.45 10.97 7.43
C ILE A 78 0.89 12.22 8.23
N ALA A 79 1.05 13.37 7.57
CA ALA A 79 1.43 14.63 8.21
C ALA A 79 0.42 15.07 9.28
N LEU A 80 -0.89 14.94 8.98
CA LEU A 80 -1.95 15.22 9.95
C LEU A 80 -1.82 14.35 11.20
N PHE A 81 -1.67 13.03 11.03
CA PHE A 81 -1.47 12.13 12.15
C PHE A 81 -0.14 12.36 12.88
N TYR A 82 0.90 12.77 12.17
CA TYR A 82 2.16 13.15 12.79
C TYR A 82 2.02 14.41 13.65
N GLN A 83 1.28 15.42 13.21
CA GLN A 83 0.97 16.59 14.04
C GLN A 83 0.14 16.21 15.28
N LEU A 84 -0.82 15.30 15.14
CA LEU A 84 -1.71 14.89 16.23
C LEU A 84 -1.02 14.01 17.28
N THR A 85 -0.15 13.10 16.84
CA THR A 85 0.49 12.11 17.73
C THR A 85 1.88 12.54 18.22
N GLY A 86 2.55 13.44 17.49
CA GLY A 86 3.95 13.79 17.71
C GLY A 86 4.94 12.68 17.35
N GLN A 87 4.45 11.48 16.96
CA GLN A 87 5.26 10.28 16.72
C GLN A 87 5.10 9.79 15.28
N LEU A 88 6.14 9.93 14.47
CA LEU A 88 6.11 9.49 13.09
C LEU A 88 5.95 7.98 12.96
N LYS A 89 6.52 7.21 13.90
CA LYS A 89 6.45 5.73 13.99
C LYS A 89 5.03 5.20 14.11
N ILE A 90 4.11 6.00 14.65
CA ILE A 90 2.68 5.72 14.71
C ILE A 90 1.99 6.27 13.46
N ALA A 91 2.26 7.52 13.14
CA ALA A 91 1.54 8.29 12.13
C ALA A 91 1.61 7.70 10.71
N PHE A 92 2.76 7.11 10.32
CA PHE A 92 2.95 6.65 8.95
C PHE A 92 2.06 5.45 8.57
N LEU A 93 1.59 4.65 9.55
CA LEU A 93 0.73 3.48 9.33
C LEU A 93 -0.76 3.78 9.51
N LEU A 94 -1.12 4.79 10.31
CA LEU A 94 -2.52 5.08 10.67
C LEU A 94 -3.43 5.31 9.46
N PRO A 95 -3.05 6.07 8.41
CA PRO A 95 -3.92 6.28 7.25
C PRO A 95 -4.34 4.98 6.58
N SER A 96 -3.40 4.03 6.41
CA SER A 96 -3.67 2.74 5.77
C SER A 96 -4.55 1.83 6.64
N ALA A 97 -4.31 1.79 7.95
CA ALA A 97 -5.12 1.00 8.88
C ALA A 97 -6.57 1.51 8.96
N LEU A 98 -6.75 2.83 9.05
CA LEU A 98 -8.08 3.46 9.05
C LEU A 98 -8.80 3.31 7.71
N ALA A 99 -8.09 3.40 6.59
CA ALA A 99 -8.62 3.12 5.26
C ALA A 99 -9.09 1.67 5.13
N GLY A 100 -8.33 0.71 5.67
CA GLY A 100 -8.72 -0.69 5.75
C GLY A 100 -10.01 -0.88 6.56
N LEU A 101 -10.08 -0.28 7.75
CA LEU A 101 -11.29 -0.32 8.60
C LEU A 101 -12.51 0.29 7.89
N GLY A 102 -12.34 1.47 7.28
CA GLY A 102 -13.39 2.12 6.51
C GLY A 102 -13.87 1.27 5.32
N THR A 103 -12.95 0.60 4.63
CA THR A 103 -13.28 -0.32 3.53
C THR A 103 -14.11 -1.49 4.02
N LEU A 104 -13.75 -2.12 5.15
CA LEU A 104 -14.53 -3.23 5.74
C LEU A 104 -15.95 -2.77 6.12
N TRP A 105 -16.07 -1.59 6.71
CA TRP A 105 -17.37 -1.01 7.06
C TRP A 105 -18.26 -0.75 5.82
N LEU A 106 -17.69 -0.15 4.76
CA LEU A 106 -18.41 0.11 3.52
C LEU A 106 -18.90 -1.18 2.84
N VAL A 107 -18.04 -2.21 2.82
CA VAL A 107 -18.37 -3.53 2.26
C VAL A 107 -19.47 -4.20 3.08
N TYR A 108 -19.39 -4.15 4.41
CA TYR A 108 -20.42 -4.70 5.27
C TYR A 108 -21.77 -4.02 5.07
N ASP A 109 -21.82 -2.68 5.13
CA ASP A 109 -23.09 -1.95 4.97
C ASP A 109 -23.70 -2.12 3.57
N LEU A 110 -22.88 -2.11 2.52
CA LEU A 110 -23.36 -2.35 1.16
C LEU A 110 -23.88 -3.78 0.98
N GLY A 111 -23.16 -4.79 1.47
CA GLY A 111 -23.58 -6.18 1.40
C GLY A 111 -24.91 -6.43 2.12
N ARG A 112 -25.05 -5.84 3.32
CA ARG A 112 -26.29 -5.91 4.09
C ARG A 112 -27.49 -5.31 3.36
N ARG A 113 -27.29 -4.19 2.67
CA ARG A 113 -28.35 -3.50 1.92
C ARG A 113 -28.74 -4.22 0.65
N LEU A 114 -27.80 -4.85 -0.03
CA LEU A 114 -28.04 -5.53 -1.30
C LEU A 114 -28.60 -6.95 -1.08
N TRP A 115 -28.04 -7.70 -0.14
CA TRP A 115 -28.28 -9.15 -0.01
C TRP A 115 -28.48 -9.66 1.43
N GLY A 116 -28.44 -8.76 2.40
CA GLY A 116 -28.67 -9.11 3.81
C GLY A 116 -27.40 -9.45 4.59
N GLU A 117 -27.60 -9.76 5.88
CA GLU A 117 -26.57 -9.86 6.91
C GLU A 117 -25.54 -10.97 6.65
N HIS A 118 -25.97 -12.13 6.17
CA HIS A 118 -25.09 -13.27 5.89
C HIS A 118 -24.07 -12.94 4.80
N VAL A 119 -24.54 -12.33 3.68
CA VAL A 119 -23.65 -11.90 2.60
C VAL A 119 -22.70 -10.81 3.07
N ALA A 120 -23.17 -9.87 3.89
CA ALA A 120 -22.34 -8.80 4.44
C ALA A 120 -21.17 -9.36 5.27
N ARG A 121 -21.46 -10.28 6.19
CA ARG A 121 -20.43 -10.95 7.02
C ARG A 121 -19.45 -11.75 6.16
N SER A 122 -19.97 -12.56 5.25
CA SER A 122 -19.14 -13.36 4.33
C SER A 122 -18.21 -12.48 3.48
N ALA A 123 -18.67 -11.32 3.00
CA ALA A 123 -17.85 -10.39 2.23
C ALA A 123 -16.70 -9.78 3.06
N VAL A 124 -16.99 -9.38 4.31
CA VAL A 124 -15.95 -8.90 5.25
C VAL A 124 -14.92 -9.99 5.52
N LEU A 125 -15.36 -11.22 5.82
CA LEU A 125 -14.45 -12.35 6.05
C LEU A 125 -13.57 -12.64 4.83
N ILE A 126 -14.13 -12.58 3.62
CA ILE A 126 -13.38 -12.74 2.36
C ILE A 126 -12.25 -11.69 2.29
N LEU A 127 -12.52 -10.43 2.60
CA LEU A 127 -11.46 -9.39 2.63
C LEU A 127 -10.40 -9.70 3.67
N VAL A 128 -10.81 -10.07 4.88
CA VAL A 128 -9.88 -10.35 6.00
C VAL A 128 -8.95 -11.53 5.70
N PHE A 129 -9.45 -12.59 5.04
CA PHE A 129 -8.57 -13.71 4.71
C PHE A 129 -7.84 -13.58 3.36
N THR A 130 -8.14 -12.55 2.55
CA THR A 130 -7.39 -12.29 1.32
C THR A 130 -6.07 -11.59 1.65
N PRO A 131 -4.90 -12.21 1.36
CA PRO A 131 -3.60 -11.70 1.81
C PRO A 131 -3.35 -10.25 1.41
N GLN A 132 -3.69 -9.86 0.20
CA GLN A 132 -3.45 -8.51 -0.32
C GLN A 132 -4.12 -7.41 0.51
N PHE A 133 -5.33 -7.66 1.03
CA PHE A 133 -6.07 -6.64 1.76
C PHE A 133 -5.35 -6.21 3.05
N LEU A 134 -5.05 -7.16 3.93
CA LEU A 134 -4.36 -6.87 5.18
C LEU A 134 -2.91 -6.43 4.95
N LEU A 135 -2.21 -7.00 3.96
CA LEU A 135 -0.86 -6.56 3.57
C LEU A 135 -0.82 -5.06 3.28
N GLN A 136 -1.80 -4.55 2.54
CA GLN A 136 -1.86 -3.13 2.19
C GLN A 136 -2.38 -2.26 3.35
N ALA A 137 -3.35 -2.73 4.12
CA ALA A 137 -3.87 -2.01 5.28
C ALA A 137 -2.83 -1.85 6.42
N LYS A 138 -1.81 -2.71 6.47
CA LYS A 138 -0.75 -2.72 7.49
C LYS A 138 0.59 -2.14 7.01
N GLY A 139 0.65 -1.62 5.79
CA GLY A 139 1.81 -0.95 5.23
C GLY A 139 1.51 0.52 4.93
N ALA A 140 2.51 1.39 5.02
CA ALA A 140 2.36 2.78 4.58
C ALA A 140 2.46 2.85 3.06
N GLN A 141 1.47 2.28 2.41
CA GLN A 141 1.34 2.30 0.96
C GLN A 141 0.09 3.08 0.54
N ILE A 142 0.28 3.92 -0.45
CA ILE A 142 -0.76 4.79 -1.02
C ILE A 142 -2.01 4.01 -1.46
N ASP A 143 -1.82 2.73 -1.81
CA ASP A 143 -2.85 1.89 -2.42
C ASP A 143 -3.97 1.48 -1.45
N ALA A 144 -3.71 1.41 -0.14
CA ALA A 144 -4.75 1.14 0.86
C ALA A 144 -5.74 2.31 0.95
N VAL A 145 -5.23 3.54 1.00
CA VAL A 145 -6.05 4.76 1.04
C VAL A 145 -6.78 4.97 -0.29
N LEU A 146 -6.11 4.69 -1.41
CA LEU A 146 -6.74 4.70 -2.72
C LEU A 146 -7.90 3.68 -2.80
N CYS A 147 -7.71 2.46 -2.29
CA CYS A 147 -8.74 1.43 -2.25
C CYS A 147 -9.96 1.89 -1.45
N PHE A 148 -9.74 2.58 -0.32
CA PHE A 148 -10.83 3.15 0.47
C PHE A 148 -11.61 4.21 -0.33
N TRP A 149 -10.94 5.17 -0.98
CA TRP A 149 -11.61 6.19 -1.79
C TRP A 149 -12.39 5.57 -2.94
N ILE A 150 -11.82 4.59 -3.63
CA ILE A 150 -12.49 3.89 -4.72
C ILE A 150 -13.68 3.09 -4.18
N THR A 151 -13.54 2.41 -3.04
CA THR A 151 -14.65 1.68 -2.42
C THR A 151 -15.78 2.62 -2.01
N LEU A 152 -15.47 3.78 -1.42
CA LEU A 152 -16.46 4.80 -1.06
C LEU A 152 -17.16 5.37 -2.30
N GLY A 153 -16.41 5.61 -3.37
CA GLY A 153 -16.96 6.03 -4.65
C GLY A 153 -17.95 5.00 -5.22
N CYS A 154 -17.55 3.72 -5.29
CA CYS A 154 -18.42 2.63 -5.74
C CYS A 154 -19.63 2.46 -4.80
N TYR A 155 -19.41 2.48 -3.49
CA TYR A 155 -20.47 2.36 -2.48
C TYR A 155 -21.57 3.39 -2.69
N GLY A 156 -21.21 4.67 -2.80
CA GLY A 156 -22.23 5.72 -2.93
C GLY A 156 -22.98 5.67 -4.27
N LEU A 157 -22.30 5.33 -5.37
CA LEU A 157 -22.94 5.14 -6.68
C LEU A 157 -23.88 3.93 -6.65
N VAL A 158 -23.43 2.77 -6.19
CA VAL A 158 -24.26 1.56 -6.11
C VAL A 158 -25.45 1.78 -5.19
N ARG A 159 -25.23 2.40 -4.02
CA ARG A 159 -26.31 2.71 -3.09
C ARG A 159 -27.36 3.63 -3.70
N HIS A 160 -26.92 4.69 -4.40
CA HIS A 160 -27.83 5.66 -5.03
C HIS A 160 -28.66 5.05 -6.14
N PHE A 161 -28.04 4.22 -7.00
CA PHE A 161 -28.68 3.71 -8.20
C PHE A 161 -29.41 2.36 -8.01
N LEU A 162 -28.98 1.51 -7.08
CA LEU A 162 -29.56 0.18 -6.87
C LEU A 162 -30.44 0.08 -5.63
N VAL A 163 -30.07 0.73 -4.53
CA VAL A 163 -30.83 0.65 -3.27
C VAL A 163 -31.92 1.73 -3.24
N GLY A 164 -31.65 2.90 -3.83
CA GLY A 164 -32.59 4.01 -3.92
C GLY A 164 -31.88 5.37 -3.81
N PRO A 165 -32.54 6.46 -4.24
CA PRO A 165 -31.92 7.77 -4.29
C PRO A 165 -31.36 8.21 -2.93
N ALA A 166 -30.04 8.30 -2.85
CA ALA A 166 -29.29 8.70 -1.66
C ALA A 166 -28.29 9.81 -2.04
N TRP A 167 -28.78 11.04 -2.21
CA TRP A 167 -28.02 12.16 -2.76
C TRP A 167 -26.77 12.54 -1.95
N GLY A 168 -26.81 12.38 -0.61
CA GLY A 168 -25.63 12.60 0.24
C GLY A 168 -24.49 11.61 -0.08
N TRP A 169 -24.84 10.33 -0.27
CA TRP A 169 -23.86 9.31 -0.65
C TRP A 169 -23.40 9.46 -2.10
N TYR A 170 -24.27 9.92 -2.99
CA TYR A 170 -23.91 10.28 -4.36
C TYR A 170 -22.89 11.42 -4.37
N ALA A 171 -23.11 12.48 -3.59
CA ALA A 171 -22.15 13.57 -3.44
C ALA A 171 -20.81 13.07 -2.84
N ALA A 172 -20.87 12.27 -1.77
CA ALA A 172 -19.68 11.67 -1.16
C ALA A 172 -18.88 10.81 -2.14
N SER A 173 -19.53 10.10 -3.08
CA SER A 173 -18.85 9.35 -4.14
C SER A 173 -17.95 10.23 -5.00
N TRP A 174 -18.43 11.39 -5.42
CA TRP A 174 -17.69 12.28 -6.30
C TRP A 174 -16.54 12.99 -5.58
N VAL A 175 -16.74 13.33 -4.31
CA VAL A 175 -15.66 13.82 -3.45
C VAL A 175 -14.60 12.72 -3.27
N ALA A 176 -15.01 11.47 -3.03
CA ALA A 176 -14.10 10.34 -2.90
C ALA A 176 -13.32 10.08 -4.19
N ILE A 177 -13.96 10.21 -5.36
CA ILE A 177 -13.28 10.14 -6.67
C ILE A 177 -12.20 11.22 -6.77
N ALA A 178 -12.49 12.46 -6.41
CA ALA A 178 -11.52 13.56 -6.41
C ALA A 178 -10.35 13.27 -5.46
N LEU A 179 -10.62 12.89 -4.21
CA LEU A 179 -9.59 12.53 -3.23
C LEU A 179 -8.77 11.31 -3.69
N GLY A 180 -9.41 10.34 -4.34
CA GLY A 180 -8.75 9.22 -4.97
C GLY A 180 -7.78 9.65 -6.07
N ILE A 181 -8.18 10.59 -6.95
CA ILE A 181 -7.31 11.17 -8.00
C ILE A 181 -6.13 11.92 -7.35
N MET A 182 -6.40 12.70 -6.29
CA MET A 182 -5.39 13.43 -5.53
C MET A 182 -4.54 12.50 -4.63
N THR A 183 -4.90 11.22 -4.50
CA THR A 183 -4.08 10.19 -3.86
C THR A 183 -3.20 9.51 -4.91
N LYS A 184 -3.81 9.08 -6.02
CA LYS A 184 -3.13 8.42 -7.15
C LYS A 184 -4.03 8.54 -8.37
N GLY A 185 -3.55 9.04 -9.48
CA GLY A 185 -4.32 9.41 -10.67
C GLY A 185 -5.44 8.45 -11.10
N VAL A 186 -5.37 7.15 -10.75
CA VAL A 186 -6.44 6.14 -11.04
C VAL A 186 -7.63 6.22 -10.09
N GLY A 187 -7.71 7.19 -9.21
CA GLY A 187 -8.86 7.40 -8.33
C GLY A 187 -10.21 7.61 -9.05
N PHE A 188 -10.20 7.82 -10.37
CA PHE A 188 -11.40 7.92 -11.20
C PHE A 188 -12.14 6.59 -11.44
N LEU A 189 -11.55 5.44 -11.11
CA LEU A 189 -12.12 4.11 -11.38
C LEU A 189 -13.58 3.92 -10.94
N PRO A 190 -14.09 4.51 -9.84
CA PRO A 190 -15.51 4.40 -9.51
C PRO A 190 -16.43 4.99 -10.57
N ALA A 191 -15.99 5.99 -11.34
CA ALA A 191 -16.79 6.56 -12.43
C ALA A 191 -17.10 5.51 -13.52
N LEU A 192 -16.23 4.51 -13.71
CA LEU A 192 -16.49 3.39 -14.61
C LEU A 192 -17.70 2.54 -14.17
N MET A 193 -18.14 2.64 -12.90
CA MET A 193 -19.35 1.98 -12.42
C MET A 193 -20.61 2.50 -13.11
N LEU A 194 -20.57 3.74 -13.61
CA LEU A 194 -21.69 4.31 -14.36
C LEU A 194 -21.96 3.55 -15.68
N ILE A 195 -20.94 2.88 -16.26
CA ILE A 195 -21.10 2.11 -17.51
C ILE A 195 -22.04 0.91 -17.28
N PRO A 196 -21.78 -0.05 -16.39
CA PRO A 196 -22.71 -1.14 -16.14
C PRO A 196 -24.05 -0.65 -15.56
N LEU A 197 -24.06 0.39 -14.73
CA LEU A 197 -25.30 0.99 -14.26
C LEU A 197 -26.16 1.53 -15.39
N ALA A 198 -25.59 2.19 -16.39
CA ALA A 198 -26.33 2.71 -17.56
C ALA A 198 -26.81 1.58 -18.49
N ILE A 199 -25.96 0.57 -18.77
CA ILE A 199 -26.32 -0.57 -19.63
C ILE A 199 -27.52 -1.33 -19.08
N TRP A 200 -27.55 -1.58 -17.78
CA TRP A 200 -28.60 -2.37 -17.14
C TRP A 200 -29.77 -1.53 -16.63
N ARG A 201 -29.78 -0.20 -16.83
CA ARG A 201 -30.80 0.77 -16.39
C ARG A 201 -32.23 0.38 -16.76
N ARG A 202 -32.45 -0.13 -17.96
CA ARG A 202 -33.80 -0.46 -18.48
C ARG A 202 -34.56 -1.53 -17.67
N ARG A 203 -33.88 -2.22 -16.75
CA ARG A 203 -34.46 -3.25 -15.88
C ARG A 203 -34.81 -2.76 -14.46
N PHE A 204 -34.56 -1.45 -14.14
CA PHE A 204 -34.79 -0.84 -12.80
C PHE A 204 -35.93 0.18 -12.85
N ASP A 205 -37.10 -0.18 -13.33
CA ASP A 205 -37.98 0.71 -14.05
C ASP A 205 -38.74 1.80 -13.29
N GLU A 206 -38.91 1.84 -11.98
CA GLU A 206 -39.67 2.97 -11.36
C GLU A 206 -38.85 3.86 -10.42
N SER A 207 -37.93 3.30 -9.69
CA SER A 207 -37.03 4.08 -8.81
C SER A 207 -35.82 4.69 -9.57
N GLY A 208 -35.45 4.12 -10.71
CA GLY A 208 -34.29 4.51 -11.51
C GLY A 208 -34.39 5.90 -12.13
N HIS A 209 -35.58 6.35 -12.52
CA HIS A 209 -35.81 7.67 -13.10
C HIS A 209 -35.47 8.81 -12.14
N GLN A 210 -35.64 8.64 -10.83
CA GLN A 210 -35.32 9.65 -9.83
C GLN A 210 -33.82 9.78 -9.58
N ALA A 211 -33.04 8.73 -9.78
CA ALA A 211 -31.59 8.73 -9.60
C ALA A 211 -30.84 9.46 -10.74
N TRP A 212 -31.41 9.45 -11.96
CA TRP A 212 -30.81 10.06 -13.16
C TRP A 212 -31.38 11.45 -13.51
N ARG A 213 -31.80 12.24 -12.54
CA ARG A 213 -32.29 13.62 -12.78
C ARG A 213 -31.14 14.56 -13.16
N LEU A 214 -31.46 15.72 -13.73
CA LEU A 214 -30.49 16.79 -13.99
C LEU A 214 -29.60 17.11 -12.78
N ARG A 215 -30.13 16.90 -11.57
CA ARG A 215 -29.38 17.01 -10.30
C ARG A 215 -28.14 16.11 -10.25
N ALA A 216 -28.08 15.02 -11.01
CA ALA A 216 -26.91 14.14 -11.05
C ALA A 216 -25.64 14.84 -11.58
N TRP A 217 -25.79 15.91 -12.37
CA TRP A 217 -24.65 16.70 -12.85
C TRP A 217 -23.88 17.44 -11.74
N TRP A 218 -24.49 17.64 -10.58
CA TRP A 218 -23.79 18.19 -9.43
C TRP A 218 -22.64 17.29 -8.93
N GLY A 219 -22.70 16.00 -9.19
CA GLY A 219 -21.62 15.09 -8.83
C GLY A 219 -20.29 15.42 -9.50
N PRO A 220 -20.19 15.40 -10.85
CA PRO A 220 -18.98 15.84 -11.56
C PRO A 220 -18.54 17.26 -11.20
N VAL A 221 -19.46 18.20 -11.01
CA VAL A 221 -19.14 19.57 -10.57
C VAL A 221 -18.45 19.56 -9.20
N LEU A 222 -18.98 18.79 -8.25
CA LEU A 222 -18.39 18.66 -6.92
C LEU A 222 -17.00 18.00 -6.96
N MET A 223 -16.80 17.00 -7.82
CA MET A 223 -15.49 16.42 -8.07
C MET A 223 -14.49 17.48 -8.56
N LEU A 224 -14.86 18.24 -9.59
CA LEU A 224 -14.01 19.29 -10.15
C LEU A 224 -13.72 20.38 -9.11
N ALA A 225 -14.72 20.80 -8.33
CA ALA A 225 -14.53 21.76 -7.24
C ALA A 225 -13.56 21.23 -6.18
N THR A 226 -13.67 19.94 -5.80
CA THR A 226 -12.75 19.32 -4.85
C THR A 226 -11.33 19.24 -5.39
N LEU A 227 -11.13 18.88 -6.66
CA LEU A 227 -9.82 18.91 -7.32
C LEU A 227 -9.23 20.32 -7.36
N ALA A 228 -10.07 21.33 -7.64
CA ALA A 228 -9.65 22.72 -7.72
C ALA A 228 -9.11 23.25 -6.38
N LEU A 229 -9.53 22.72 -5.22
CA LEU A 229 -8.99 23.12 -3.92
C LEU A 229 -7.47 22.90 -3.79
N TRP A 230 -6.93 21.96 -4.54
CA TRP A 230 -5.49 21.72 -4.60
C TRP A 230 -4.85 22.27 -5.87
N LEU A 231 -5.46 22.00 -7.04
CA LEU A 231 -4.87 22.34 -8.34
C LEU A 231 -4.80 23.86 -8.56
N ALA A 232 -5.82 24.62 -8.13
CA ALA A 232 -5.85 26.06 -8.36
C ALA A 232 -4.76 26.80 -7.54
N PRO A 233 -4.60 26.59 -6.23
CA PRO A 233 -3.48 27.19 -5.49
C PRO A 233 -2.11 26.79 -6.05
N MET A 234 -1.93 25.51 -6.40
CA MET A 234 -0.69 25.03 -7.01
C MET A 234 -0.39 25.78 -8.31
N TRP A 235 -1.36 25.82 -9.23
CA TRP A 235 -1.21 26.50 -10.51
C TRP A 235 -0.90 27.98 -10.35
N LEU A 236 -1.70 28.69 -9.53
CA LEU A 236 -1.53 30.13 -9.29
C LEU A 236 -0.16 30.45 -8.67
N THR A 237 0.36 29.58 -7.79
CA THR A 237 1.68 29.79 -7.19
C THR A 237 2.78 29.60 -8.22
N VAL A 238 2.69 28.55 -9.06
CA VAL A 238 3.67 28.32 -10.13
C VAL A 238 3.70 29.50 -11.11
N GLU A 239 2.53 30.00 -11.52
CA GLU A 239 2.44 31.14 -12.44
C GLU A 239 2.92 32.47 -11.81
N ARG A 240 2.85 32.63 -10.50
CA ARG A 240 3.35 33.83 -9.83
C ARG A 240 4.86 33.82 -9.63
N VAL A 241 5.40 32.67 -9.24
CA VAL A 241 6.82 32.53 -8.86
C VAL A 241 7.71 32.31 -10.08
N HIS A 242 7.22 31.61 -11.11
CA HIS A 242 7.95 31.27 -12.37
C HIS A 242 9.32 30.63 -12.13
N SER A 243 9.51 29.91 -11.02
CA SER A 243 10.75 29.17 -10.75
C SER A 243 10.82 27.95 -11.67
N PRO A 244 11.99 27.65 -12.29
CA PRO A 244 12.19 26.47 -13.12
C PRO A 244 11.83 25.17 -12.38
N GLU A 245 12.12 25.08 -11.07
CA GLU A 245 11.82 23.89 -10.28
C GLU A 245 10.30 23.70 -10.07
N LEU A 246 9.55 24.78 -9.83
CA LEU A 246 8.10 24.72 -9.68
C LEU A 246 7.39 24.41 -11.01
N LEU A 247 7.89 24.92 -12.13
CA LEU A 247 7.42 24.56 -13.46
C LEU A 247 7.64 23.07 -13.73
N ALA A 248 8.85 22.57 -13.44
CA ALA A 248 9.17 21.15 -13.57
C ALA A 248 8.31 20.26 -12.64
N TYR A 249 8.04 20.71 -11.41
CA TYR A 249 7.13 20.04 -10.47
C TYR A 249 5.72 19.91 -11.07
N ARG A 250 5.13 21.01 -11.54
CA ARG A 250 3.80 21.03 -12.14
C ARG A 250 3.72 20.09 -13.34
N ASP A 251 4.66 20.20 -14.27
CA ASP A 251 4.64 19.44 -15.51
C ASP A 251 4.84 17.94 -15.26
N ASN A 252 5.67 17.58 -14.29
CA ASN A 252 5.84 16.18 -13.89
C ASN A 252 4.54 15.61 -13.28
N ILE A 253 3.94 16.29 -12.30
CA ILE A 253 2.78 15.75 -11.58
C ILE A 253 1.52 15.70 -12.46
N LEU A 254 1.31 16.68 -13.35
CA LEU A 254 0.12 16.75 -14.20
C LEU A 254 0.22 15.90 -15.47
N PHE A 255 1.38 15.85 -16.11
CA PHE A 255 1.51 15.18 -17.41
C PHE A 255 2.28 13.86 -17.32
N ARG A 256 3.47 13.85 -16.75
CA ARG A 256 4.32 12.67 -16.72
C ARG A 256 3.76 11.55 -15.85
N GLN A 257 3.28 11.87 -14.66
CA GLN A 257 2.73 10.87 -13.73
C GLN A 257 1.29 10.45 -14.03
N THR A 258 0.55 11.21 -14.83
CA THR A 258 -0.84 10.90 -15.19
C THR A 258 -0.98 10.33 -16.61
N ALA A 259 -0.55 11.05 -17.64
CA ALA A 259 -0.75 10.64 -19.03
C ALA A 259 0.35 9.70 -19.55
N GLU A 260 1.63 10.10 -19.44
CA GLU A 260 2.73 9.34 -20.01
C GLU A 260 2.92 7.98 -19.33
N ARG A 261 2.72 7.91 -18.00
CA ARG A 261 2.89 6.67 -17.24
C ARG A 261 1.95 5.54 -17.66
N TYR A 262 0.75 5.86 -18.15
CA TYR A 262 -0.21 4.85 -18.61
C TYR A 262 -0.09 4.54 -20.10
N ALA A 263 0.41 5.49 -20.89
CA ALA A 263 0.62 5.30 -22.33
C ALA A 263 1.98 4.65 -22.62
N SER A 264 3.05 5.08 -21.93
CA SER A 264 4.44 4.68 -22.19
C SER A 264 5.16 4.41 -20.86
N ALA A 265 4.80 3.30 -20.18
CA ALA A 265 5.44 2.94 -18.92
C ALA A 265 6.92 2.59 -19.13
N TRP A 266 7.80 3.18 -18.32
CA TRP A 266 9.25 2.90 -18.30
C TRP A 266 9.70 1.98 -17.17
N HIS A 267 8.76 1.63 -16.24
CA HIS A 267 9.00 0.72 -15.13
C HIS A 267 7.90 -0.33 -15.03
N HIS A 268 8.24 -1.51 -14.48
CA HIS A 268 7.32 -2.62 -14.21
C HIS A 268 6.57 -3.12 -15.45
N ILE A 269 7.23 -3.14 -16.61
CA ILE A 269 6.64 -3.66 -17.86
C ILE A 269 6.36 -5.15 -17.67
N GLN A 270 5.10 -5.54 -17.85
CA GLN A 270 4.62 -6.92 -17.73
C GLN A 270 3.64 -7.26 -18.86
N PRO A 271 3.53 -8.55 -19.27
CA PRO A 271 2.61 -8.96 -20.32
C PRO A 271 1.16 -8.69 -19.93
N TRP A 272 0.26 -8.62 -20.93
CA TRP A 272 -1.16 -8.30 -20.70
C TRP A 272 -1.87 -9.28 -19.76
N HIS A 273 -1.47 -10.55 -19.78
CA HIS A 273 -2.06 -11.62 -18.95
C HIS A 273 -1.52 -11.67 -17.51
N TYR A 274 -0.57 -10.83 -17.14
CA TYR A 274 0.10 -10.81 -15.84
C TYR A 274 -0.85 -10.90 -14.63
N TYR A 275 -1.97 -10.18 -14.67
CA TYR A 275 -2.93 -10.22 -13.56
C TYR A 275 -3.58 -11.59 -13.43
N LEU A 276 -3.92 -12.26 -14.53
CA LEU A 276 -4.57 -13.58 -14.52
C LEU A 276 -3.59 -14.68 -14.09
N THR A 277 -2.35 -14.61 -14.54
CA THR A 277 -1.35 -15.68 -14.34
C THR A 277 -0.51 -15.52 -13.10
N THR A 278 -0.36 -14.31 -12.59
CA THR A 278 0.55 -14.00 -11.48
C THR A 278 -0.17 -13.32 -10.30
N ALA A 279 -0.73 -12.13 -10.52
CA ALA A 279 -1.24 -11.32 -9.41
C ALA A 279 -2.47 -11.93 -8.71
N LEU A 280 -3.47 -12.39 -9.47
CA LEU A 280 -4.66 -13.05 -8.90
C LEU A 280 -4.31 -14.35 -8.15
N PRO A 281 -3.54 -15.30 -8.73
CA PRO A 281 -3.19 -16.53 -8.03
C PRO A 281 -2.34 -16.32 -6.78
N THR A 282 -1.51 -15.29 -6.72
CA THR A 282 -0.64 -15.04 -5.57
C THR A 282 -1.30 -14.19 -4.48
N MET A 283 -1.99 -13.11 -4.86
CA MET A 283 -2.49 -12.10 -3.94
C MET A 283 -3.96 -12.30 -3.54
N TRP A 284 -4.77 -12.95 -4.41
CA TRP A 284 -6.18 -13.19 -4.17
C TRP A 284 -6.51 -14.66 -3.89
N LEU A 285 -5.53 -15.48 -3.61
CA LEU A 285 -5.79 -16.81 -3.08
C LEU A 285 -6.29 -16.69 -1.62
N PRO A 286 -7.34 -17.39 -1.15
CA PRO A 286 -8.13 -18.45 -1.84
C PRO A 286 -9.34 -17.95 -2.67
N LEU A 287 -9.51 -16.65 -2.83
CA LEU A 287 -10.66 -16.05 -3.53
C LEU A 287 -10.76 -16.52 -4.99
N VAL A 288 -9.62 -16.65 -5.69
CA VAL A 288 -9.58 -17.19 -7.05
C VAL A 288 -10.08 -18.65 -7.10
N VAL A 289 -9.71 -19.45 -6.11
CA VAL A 289 -10.20 -20.83 -6.00
C VAL A 289 -11.73 -20.85 -5.86
N LEU A 290 -12.28 -20.00 -4.99
CA LEU A 290 -13.72 -19.86 -4.83
C LEU A 290 -14.39 -19.41 -6.13
N PHE A 291 -13.81 -18.45 -6.86
CA PHE A 291 -14.33 -17.98 -8.14
C PHE A 291 -14.42 -19.11 -9.17
N VAL A 292 -13.33 -19.87 -9.35
CA VAL A 292 -13.27 -21.00 -10.30
C VAL A 292 -14.26 -22.08 -9.93
N LEU A 293 -14.31 -22.49 -8.66
CA LEU A 293 -15.24 -23.52 -8.18
C LEU A 293 -16.71 -23.09 -8.29
N ARG A 294 -16.98 -21.79 -8.35
CA ARG A 294 -18.33 -21.23 -8.35
C ARG A 294 -18.74 -20.56 -9.66
N ILE A 295 -17.96 -20.74 -10.73
CA ILE A 295 -18.23 -20.13 -12.05
C ILE A 295 -19.65 -20.43 -12.57
N ARG A 296 -20.14 -21.66 -12.40
CA ARG A 296 -21.51 -22.03 -12.77
C ARG A 296 -22.55 -21.26 -11.96
N GLY A 297 -22.37 -21.15 -10.64
CA GLY A 297 -23.26 -20.36 -9.78
C GLY A 297 -23.27 -18.87 -10.13
N ILE A 298 -22.13 -18.32 -10.57
CA ILE A 298 -22.05 -16.95 -11.11
C ILE A 298 -22.90 -16.84 -12.38
N MET A 299 -22.79 -17.81 -13.30
CA MET A 299 -23.56 -17.83 -14.56
C MET A 299 -25.06 -17.95 -14.31
N ASP A 300 -25.47 -18.80 -13.36
CA ASP A 300 -26.88 -18.98 -12.99
C ASP A 300 -27.49 -17.69 -12.43
N LEU A 301 -26.76 -16.99 -11.56
CA LEU A 301 -27.19 -15.74 -10.95
C LEU A 301 -27.04 -14.53 -11.87
N TRP A 302 -26.25 -14.63 -12.92
CA TRP A 302 -25.99 -13.51 -13.85
C TRP A 302 -27.26 -12.94 -14.47
N SER A 303 -28.25 -13.80 -14.79
CA SER A 303 -29.51 -13.36 -15.38
C SER A 303 -30.49 -12.76 -14.38
N SER A 304 -30.43 -13.18 -13.11
CA SER A 304 -31.42 -12.85 -12.09
C SER A 304 -31.00 -11.75 -11.13
N ASP A 305 -29.70 -11.60 -10.84
CA ASP A 305 -29.18 -10.61 -9.87
C ASP A 305 -28.46 -9.45 -10.57
N ALA A 306 -29.09 -8.28 -10.52
CA ALA A 306 -28.56 -7.06 -11.11
C ALA A 306 -27.35 -6.50 -10.36
N GLY A 307 -27.34 -6.61 -9.03
CA GLY A 307 -26.22 -6.19 -8.20
C GLY A 307 -24.96 -6.98 -8.53
N LEU A 308 -25.09 -8.30 -8.60
CA LEU A 308 -23.98 -9.18 -8.99
C LEU A 308 -23.41 -8.80 -10.36
N ARG A 309 -24.27 -8.63 -11.37
CA ARG A 309 -23.84 -8.21 -12.71
C ARG A 309 -23.06 -6.91 -12.72
N ILE A 310 -23.58 -5.90 -12.06
CA ILE A 310 -22.98 -4.57 -12.03
C ILE A 310 -21.62 -4.62 -11.36
N LEU A 311 -21.50 -5.28 -10.20
CA LEU A 311 -20.23 -5.36 -9.49
C LEU A 311 -19.18 -6.16 -10.29
N LEU A 312 -19.55 -7.33 -10.84
CA LEU A 312 -18.60 -8.13 -11.62
C LEU A 312 -18.23 -7.47 -12.95
N SER A 313 -19.16 -6.78 -13.61
CA SER A 313 -18.85 -5.99 -14.82
C SER A 313 -17.85 -4.88 -14.51
N TRP A 314 -18.01 -4.18 -13.39
CA TRP A 314 -17.06 -3.16 -12.99
C TRP A 314 -15.68 -3.76 -12.62
N VAL A 315 -15.65 -4.88 -11.89
CA VAL A 315 -14.40 -5.60 -11.60
C VAL A 315 -13.68 -5.99 -12.90
N ALA A 316 -14.42 -6.50 -13.88
CA ALA A 316 -13.88 -6.85 -15.20
C ALA A 316 -13.32 -5.61 -15.93
N LEU A 317 -14.01 -4.45 -15.87
CA LEU A 317 -13.52 -3.20 -16.46
C LEU A 317 -12.22 -2.74 -15.80
N VAL A 318 -12.10 -2.84 -14.47
CA VAL A 318 -10.86 -2.47 -13.76
C VAL A 318 -9.70 -3.41 -14.13
N LEU A 319 -9.95 -4.72 -14.17
CA LEU A 319 -8.93 -5.69 -14.58
C LEU A 319 -8.50 -5.48 -16.03
N LEU A 320 -9.44 -5.19 -16.93
CA LEU A 320 -9.17 -4.87 -18.32
C LEU A 320 -8.34 -3.60 -18.45
N PHE A 321 -8.72 -2.53 -17.76
CA PHE A 321 -8.00 -1.25 -17.75
C PHE A 321 -6.52 -1.44 -17.38
N PHE A 322 -6.24 -2.14 -16.27
CA PHE A 322 -4.86 -2.38 -15.88
C PHE A 322 -4.13 -3.41 -16.75
N SER A 323 -4.84 -4.36 -17.36
CA SER A 323 -4.24 -5.33 -18.29
C SER A 323 -3.77 -4.67 -19.59
N LEU A 324 -4.44 -3.62 -20.04
CA LEU A 324 -4.06 -2.84 -21.22
C LEU A 324 -2.86 -1.92 -20.97
N SER A 325 -2.67 -1.45 -19.73
CA SER A 325 -1.51 -0.62 -19.38
C SER A 325 -0.21 -1.44 -19.41
N PRO A 326 0.90 -0.94 -19.98
CA PRO A 326 2.18 -1.65 -20.02
C PRO A 326 2.77 -1.89 -18.63
N GLY A 327 2.74 -0.89 -17.75
CA GLY A 327 3.28 -0.98 -16.39
C GLY A 327 2.28 -1.63 -15.42
N LYS A 328 2.66 -2.78 -14.84
CA LYS A 328 1.80 -3.57 -13.95
C LYS A 328 2.50 -3.92 -12.65
N ARG A 329 1.75 -3.79 -11.54
CA ARG A 329 2.12 -4.32 -10.21
C ARG A 329 0.91 -5.03 -9.62
N GLU A 330 1.14 -6.02 -8.77
CA GLU A 330 0.08 -6.79 -8.12
C GLU A 330 -0.91 -5.89 -7.36
N VAL A 331 -0.40 -4.83 -6.77
CA VAL A 331 -1.19 -3.90 -5.95
C VAL A 331 -2.21 -3.08 -6.75
N TYR A 332 -2.05 -2.93 -8.07
CA TYR A 332 -2.96 -2.09 -8.87
C TYR A 332 -4.38 -2.63 -8.94
N ILE A 333 -4.57 -3.96 -8.78
CA ILE A 333 -5.90 -4.57 -8.77
C ILE A 333 -6.58 -4.56 -7.39
N LEU A 334 -5.89 -4.14 -6.33
CA LEU A 334 -6.46 -4.06 -4.98
C LEU A 334 -7.82 -3.32 -4.92
N PRO A 335 -8.02 -2.18 -5.64
CA PRO A 335 -9.30 -1.47 -5.58
C PRO A 335 -10.50 -2.28 -6.08
N ALA A 336 -10.28 -3.30 -6.91
CA ALA A 336 -11.36 -4.18 -7.39
C ALA A 336 -11.77 -5.25 -6.36
N LEU A 337 -10.90 -5.54 -5.40
CA LEU A 337 -11.09 -6.60 -4.42
C LEU A 337 -12.35 -6.44 -3.55
N PRO A 338 -12.71 -5.25 -3.01
CA PRO A 338 -13.91 -5.10 -2.19
C PRO A 338 -15.21 -5.45 -2.92
N MET A 339 -15.36 -5.01 -4.18
CA MET A 339 -16.54 -5.31 -4.99
C MET A 339 -16.55 -6.78 -5.44
N CYS A 340 -15.39 -7.38 -5.71
CA CYS A 340 -15.25 -8.79 -6.01
C CYS A 340 -15.62 -9.66 -4.79
N ALA A 341 -15.20 -9.29 -3.59
CA ALA A 341 -15.53 -9.97 -2.34
C ALA A 341 -17.04 -9.97 -2.08
N LEU A 342 -17.71 -8.83 -2.29
CA LEU A 342 -19.16 -8.72 -2.21
C LEU A 342 -19.87 -9.65 -3.19
N ALA A 343 -19.46 -9.65 -4.44
CA ALA A 343 -20.05 -10.49 -5.49
C ALA A 343 -19.87 -11.98 -5.17
N LEU A 344 -18.69 -12.40 -4.75
CA LEU A 344 -18.43 -13.79 -4.39
C LEU A 344 -19.14 -14.23 -3.11
N ALA A 345 -19.29 -13.34 -2.13
CA ALA A 345 -20.10 -13.62 -0.94
C ALA A 345 -21.57 -13.88 -1.30
N CYS A 346 -22.14 -13.07 -2.21
CA CYS A 346 -23.49 -13.29 -2.72
C CYS A 346 -23.63 -14.69 -3.36
N VAL A 347 -22.70 -15.06 -4.25
CA VAL A 347 -22.70 -16.39 -4.90
C VAL A 347 -22.51 -17.50 -3.88
N TRP A 348 -21.63 -17.33 -2.90
CA TRP A 348 -21.36 -18.33 -1.87
C TRP A 348 -22.58 -18.63 -1.02
N GLU A 349 -23.28 -17.61 -0.54
CA GLU A 349 -24.46 -17.80 0.33
C GLU A 349 -25.64 -18.47 -0.41
N GLN A 350 -25.75 -18.29 -1.72
CA GLN A 350 -26.76 -18.94 -2.56
C GLN A 350 -26.31 -20.33 -3.07
N THR A 351 -25.10 -20.77 -2.69
CA THR A 351 -24.56 -22.06 -3.13
C THR A 351 -25.16 -23.23 -2.36
N PRO A 352 -25.57 -24.33 -3.02
CA PRO A 352 -26.04 -25.56 -2.35
C PRO A 352 -24.99 -26.11 -1.37
N ALA A 353 -25.46 -26.66 -0.23
CA ALA A 353 -24.60 -27.16 0.85
C ALA A 353 -23.58 -28.21 0.39
N ALA A 354 -23.97 -29.12 -0.53
CA ALA A 354 -23.07 -30.14 -1.07
C ALA A 354 -21.84 -29.51 -1.78
N SER A 355 -22.06 -28.49 -2.62
CA SER A 355 -20.98 -27.80 -3.34
C SER A 355 -20.11 -26.96 -2.39
N ARG A 356 -20.69 -26.34 -1.36
CA ARG A 356 -19.93 -25.66 -0.29
C ARG A 356 -19.04 -26.62 0.48
N ARG A 357 -19.48 -27.87 0.69
CA ARG A 357 -18.70 -28.91 1.39
C ARG A 357 -17.41 -29.26 0.65
N ALA A 358 -17.47 -29.46 -0.68
CA ALA A 358 -16.29 -29.78 -1.50
C ALA A 358 -15.24 -28.65 -1.44
N ALA A 359 -15.65 -27.40 -1.64
CA ALA A 359 -14.78 -26.24 -1.53
C ALA A 359 -14.18 -26.09 -0.10
N SER A 360 -14.99 -26.39 0.92
CA SER A 360 -14.54 -26.32 2.31
C SER A 360 -13.49 -27.40 2.62
N VAL A 361 -13.66 -28.61 2.12
CA VAL A 361 -12.65 -29.69 2.29
C VAL A 361 -11.33 -29.27 1.64
N LEU A 362 -11.37 -28.83 0.38
CA LEU A 362 -10.16 -28.39 -0.34
C LEU A 362 -9.41 -27.29 0.41
N LEU A 363 -10.10 -26.21 0.78
CA LEU A 363 -9.43 -25.06 1.41
C LEU A 363 -8.95 -25.35 2.84
N ARG A 364 -9.66 -26.19 3.59
CA ARG A 364 -9.19 -26.71 4.89
C ARG A 364 -7.95 -27.56 4.74
N THR A 365 -7.91 -28.44 3.72
CA THR A 365 -6.70 -29.24 3.44
C THR A 365 -5.51 -28.36 3.10
N VAL A 366 -5.71 -27.33 2.26
CA VAL A 366 -4.65 -26.35 1.95
C VAL A 366 -4.14 -25.66 3.23
N LEU A 367 -5.05 -25.26 4.12
CA LEU A 367 -4.67 -24.61 5.39
C LEU A 367 -3.84 -25.54 6.29
N VAL A 368 -4.24 -26.84 6.38
CA VAL A 368 -3.46 -27.85 7.12
C VAL A 368 -2.07 -28.03 6.49
N LEU A 369 -1.99 -28.16 5.17
CA LEU A 369 -0.71 -28.31 4.46
C LEU A 369 0.21 -27.09 4.64
N MET A 370 -0.35 -25.89 4.62
CA MET A 370 0.41 -24.68 4.95
C MET A 370 0.95 -24.71 6.39
N GLY A 371 0.13 -25.13 7.35
CA GLY A 371 0.56 -25.31 8.74
C GLY A 371 1.71 -26.33 8.86
N VAL A 372 1.57 -27.49 8.24
CA VAL A 372 2.61 -28.54 8.22
C VAL A 372 3.91 -28.03 7.58
N LEU A 373 3.80 -27.28 6.47
CA LEU A 373 4.96 -26.66 5.82
C LEU A 373 5.68 -25.68 6.75
N LEU A 374 4.96 -24.83 7.47
CA LEU A 374 5.57 -23.90 8.44
C LEU A 374 6.24 -24.64 9.60
N ILE A 375 5.63 -25.72 10.11
CA ILE A 375 6.24 -26.58 11.13
C ILE A 375 7.56 -27.18 10.61
N ALA A 376 7.56 -27.71 9.39
CA ALA A 376 8.76 -28.26 8.76
C ALA A 376 9.86 -27.20 8.56
N LEU A 377 9.50 -25.99 8.10
CA LEU A 377 10.42 -24.87 7.96
C LEU A 377 11.04 -24.44 9.31
N ALA A 378 10.23 -24.36 10.36
CA ALA A 378 10.72 -24.09 11.71
C ALA A 378 11.67 -25.19 12.21
N GLY A 379 11.34 -26.45 11.93
CA GLY A 379 12.22 -27.59 12.24
C GLY A 379 13.55 -27.52 11.51
N VAL A 380 13.57 -27.20 10.22
CA VAL A 380 14.82 -27.00 9.45
C VAL A 380 15.61 -25.81 10.00
N ALA A 381 14.96 -24.69 10.32
CA ALA A 381 15.65 -23.53 10.89
C ALA A 381 16.33 -23.83 12.22
N TRP A 382 15.78 -24.73 13.03
CA TRP A 382 16.35 -25.11 14.33
C TRP A 382 17.37 -26.24 14.25
N LEU A 383 17.04 -27.32 13.51
CA LEU A 383 17.85 -28.58 13.54
C LEU A 383 18.89 -28.63 12.44
N ALA A 384 18.71 -27.91 11.36
CA ALA A 384 19.57 -27.95 10.18
C ALA A 384 19.71 -26.58 9.49
N PRO A 385 20.13 -25.50 10.21
CA PRO A 385 20.20 -24.15 9.65
C PRO A 385 21.08 -24.07 8.39
N HIS A 386 22.12 -24.91 8.29
CA HIS A 386 23.01 -25.00 7.13
C HIS A 386 22.33 -25.47 5.83
N ARG A 387 21.09 -25.98 5.90
CA ARG A 387 20.28 -26.35 4.73
C ARG A 387 19.44 -25.16 4.18
N LEU A 388 19.43 -24.05 4.89
CA LEU A 388 18.81 -22.83 4.39
C LEU A 388 19.66 -22.23 3.27
N PRO A 389 19.06 -21.45 2.35
CA PRO A 389 19.82 -20.75 1.30
C PRO A 389 20.93 -19.89 1.90
N ALA A 390 22.11 -19.80 1.26
CA ALA A 390 23.27 -19.04 1.73
C ALA A 390 22.99 -17.59 2.13
N ARG A 391 21.98 -16.96 1.54
CA ARG A 391 21.50 -15.64 1.95
C ARG A 391 20.86 -15.61 3.35
N ALA A 392 20.53 -16.76 3.92
CA ALA A 392 20.03 -16.85 5.29
C ALA A 392 21.14 -16.75 6.33
N ASP A 393 22.40 -16.95 5.95
CA ASP A 393 23.54 -16.82 6.85
C ASP A 393 23.71 -15.38 7.34
N ASP A 394 23.43 -14.39 6.47
CA ASP A 394 23.41 -12.95 6.83
C ASP A 394 22.34 -12.62 7.88
N TYR A 395 21.37 -13.50 8.07
CA TYR A 395 20.22 -13.34 8.97
C TYR A 395 20.08 -14.51 9.95
N ALA A 396 21.14 -15.26 10.21
CA ALA A 396 21.08 -16.51 10.99
C ALA A 396 20.46 -16.31 12.38
N GLU A 397 20.83 -15.22 13.08
CA GLU A 397 20.24 -14.88 14.39
C GLU A 397 18.75 -14.56 14.27
N ALA A 398 18.35 -13.78 13.27
CA ALA A 398 16.95 -13.43 13.04
C ALA A 398 16.14 -14.68 12.66
N VAL A 399 16.69 -15.59 11.86
CA VAL A 399 16.05 -16.86 11.47
C VAL A 399 15.82 -17.75 12.70
N ALA A 400 16.83 -17.87 13.56
CA ALA A 400 16.73 -18.63 14.81
C ALA A 400 15.68 -18.03 15.76
N ALA A 401 15.65 -16.69 15.90
CA ALA A 401 14.68 -15.98 16.71
C ALA A 401 13.23 -16.09 16.17
N LEU A 402 13.06 -16.26 14.85
CA LEU A 402 11.74 -16.40 14.23
C LEU A 402 11.19 -17.83 14.30
N ALA A 403 12.02 -18.86 14.41
CA ALA A 403 11.60 -20.25 14.34
C ALA A 403 10.49 -20.62 15.34
N PRO A 404 10.51 -20.22 16.64
CA PRO A 404 9.41 -20.50 17.57
C PRO A 404 8.07 -19.92 17.15
N GLY A 405 8.05 -18.67 16.67
CA GLY A 405 6.83 -18.03 16.20
C GLY A 405 6.26 -18.70 14.95
N VAL A 406 7.13 -19.11 14.03
CA VAL A 406 6.74 -19.85 12.82
C VAL A 406 6.19 -21.23 13.18
N LEU A 407 6.79 -21.93 14.19
CA LEU A 407 6.29 -23.19 14.70
C LEU A 407 4.89 -23.04 15.30
N LEU A 408 4.70 -22.06 16.19
CA LEU A 408 3.39 -21.80 16.83
C LEU A 408 2.32 -21.44 15.79
N LEU A 409 2.67 -20.63 14.80
CA LEU A 409 1.77 -20.29 13.70
C LEU A 409 1.42 -21.54 12.88
N GLY A 410 2.41 -22.37 12.56
CA GLY A 410 2.19 -23.62 11.83
C GLY A 410 1.23 -24.57 12.56
N LEU A 411 1.43 -24.74 13.88
CA LEU A 411 0.54 -25.54 14.73
C LEU A 411 -0.89 -24.95 14.76
N ALA A 412 -1.01 -23.61 14.86
CA ALA A 412 -2.32 -22.95 14.83
C ALA A 412 -3.03 -23.16 13.51
N LEU A 413 -2.36 -22.96 12.37
CA LEU A 413 -2.94 -23.14 11.04
C LEU A 413 -3.37 -24.59 10.77
N ALA A 414 -2.57 -25.57 11.18
CA ALA A 414 -2.92 -26.98 11.07
C ALA A 414 -4.08 -27.35 12.01
N GLY A 415 -4.10 -26.78 13.22
CA GLY A 415 -5.08 -27.06 14.27
C GLY A 415 -6.48 -26.45 14.01
N ILE A 416 -6.56 -25.27 13.40
CA ILE A 416 -7.84 -24.57 13.17
C ILE A 416 -8.88 -25.44 12.46
N PRO A 417 -8.60 -26.10 11.31
CA PRO A 417 -9.59 -26.96 10.63
C PRO A 417 -10.00 -28.17 11.44
N LEU A 418 -9.15 -28.69 12.30
CA LEU A 418 -9.40 -29.87 13.12
C LEU A 418 -10.24 -29.53 14.34
N LEU A 419 -9.85 -28.48 15.07
CA LEU A 419 -10.48 -28.05 16.34
C LEU A 419 -11.81 -27.31 16.10
N LEU A 420 -11.84 -26.49 15.03
CA LEU A 420 -12.98 -25.64 14.70
C LEU A 420 -13.82 -26.19 13.54
N ARG A 421 -13.81 -27.54 13.33
CA ARG A 421 -14.51 -28.19 12.21
C ARG A 421 -16.00 -27.88 12.07
N LYS A 422 -16.65 -27.48 13.19
CA LYS A 422 -18.06 -27.08 13.22
C LYS A 422 -18.31 -25.65 12.78
N ARG A 423 -17.24 -24.81 12.67
CA ARG A 423 -17.34 -23.42 12.26
C ARG A 423 -17.36 -23.28 10.73
N ALA A 424 -17.94 -22.18 10.27
CA ALA A 424 -17.97 -21.90 8.84
C ALA A 424 -16.53 -21.75 8.26
N LEU A 425 -16.37 -22.10 6.98
CA LEU A 425 -15.07 -22.03 6.31
C LEU A 425 -14.43 -20.62 6.41
N PHE A 426 -15.20 -19.59 6.11
CA PHE A 426 -14.68 -18.22 6.06
C PHE A 426 -14.23 -17.73 7.44
N GLU A 427 -14.86 -18.18 8.52
CA GLU A 427 -14.44 -17.91 9.87
C GLU A 427 -13.07 -18.52 10.17
N GLN A 428 -12.85 -19.77 9.75
CA GLN A 428 -11.58 -20.46 9.93
C GLN A 428 -10.45 -19.78 9.13
N LEU A 429 -10.70 -19.41 7.86
CA LEU A 429 -9.74 -18.72 7.02
C LEU A 429 -9.44 -17.31 7.56
N ALA A 430 -10.44 -16.58 8.02
CA ALA A 430 -10.24 -15.26 8.63
C ALA A 430 -9.43 -15.38 9.92
N LEU A 431 -9.74 -16.33 10.81
CA LEU A 431 -8.97 -16.55 12.03
C LEU A 431 -7.52 -16.91 11.71
N ALA A 432 -7.28 -17.79 10.74
CA ALA A 432 -5.94 -18.14 10.29
C ALA A 432 -5.16 -16.91 9.78
N SER A 433 -5.80 -16.07 8.96
CA SER A 433 -5.22 -14.82 8.47
C SER A 433 -4.90 -13.86 9.61
N LEU A 434 -5.83 -13.65 10.53
CA LEU A 434 -5.65 -12.74 11.66
C LEU A 434 -4.51 -13.20 12.58
N LEU A 435 -4.40 -14.50 12.89
CA LEU A 435 -3.28 -15.05 13.67
C LEU A 435 -1.96 -14.89 12.93
N THR A 436 -1.94 -15.10 11.62
CA THR A 436 -0.75 -14.85 10.78
C THR A 436 -0.30 -13.39 10.91
N TRP A 437 -1.23 -12.44 10.79
CA TRP A 437 -0.90 -11.01 10.89
C TRP A 437 -0.50 -10.57 12.30
N LEU A 438 -1.05 -11.17 13.35
CA LEU A 438 -0.59 -10.93 14.72
C LEU A 438 0.83 -11.46 14.94
N CYS A 439 1.14 -12.66 14.42
CA CYS A 439 2.48 -13.21 14.46
C CYS A 439 3.48 -12.30 13.70
N ILE A 440 3.11 -11.81 12.51
CA ILE A 440 3.91 -10.85 11.75
C ILE A 440 4.12 -9.56 12.54
N ALA A 441 3.06 -9.01 13.14
CA ALA A 441 3.10 -7.71 13.82
C ALA A 441 3.92 -7.72 15.11
N PHE A 442 3.79 -8.76 15.92
CA PHE A 442 4.40 -8.83 17.26
C PHE A 442 5.69 -9.63 17.30
N TRP A 443 5.99 -10.42 16.26
CA TRP A 443 7.18 -11.25 16.22
C TRP A 443 8.07 -10.94 15.01
N LEU A 444 7.57 -11.11 13.79
CA LEU A 444 8.38 -10.96 12.58
C LEU A 444 8.90 -9.52 12.42
N TRP A 445 8.06 -8.53 12.54
CA TRP A 445 8.46 -7.14 12.35
C TRP A 445 9.48 -6.65 13.37
N PRO A 446 9.30 -6.82 14.70
CA PRO A 446 10.30 -6.39 15.66
C PRO A 446 11.65 -7.10 15.48
N THR A 447 11.64 -8.39 15.14
CA THR A 447 12.87 -9.16 14.90
C THR A 447 13.64 -8.69 13.67
N LEU A 448 12.93 -8.32 12.59
CA LEU A 448 13.56 -7.88 11.35
C LEU A 448 13.85 -6.38 11.29
N ASP A 449 13.27 -5.55 12.16
CA ASP A 449 13.39 -4.08 12.09
C ASP A 449 14.85 -3.59 12.12
N PRO A 450 15.76 -4.13 12.97
CA PRO A 450 17.17 -3.75 12.95
C PRO A 450 17.86 -4.00 11.60
N HIS A 451 17.53 -5.11 10.93
CA HIS A 451 18.12 -5.50 9.65
C HIS A 451 17.49 -4.75 8.44
N ARG A 452 16.34 -4.12 8.64
CA ARG A 452 15.60 -3.41 7.58
C ARG A 452 15.77 -1.90 7.63
N THR A 453 16.54 -1.40 8.59
CA THR A 453 16.79 0.04 8.81
C THR A 453 18.28 0.35 8.70
N PRO A 454 18.69 1.59 8.39
CA PRO A 454 20.10 1.98 8.31
C PRO A 454 20.72 2.31 9.68
N ARG A 455 20.10 1.94 10.80
CA ARG A 455 20.56 2.32 12.14
C ARG A 455 22.02 1.89 12.40
N ALA A 456 22.36 0.66 12.08
CA ALA A 456 23.70 0.13 12.29
C ALA A 456 24.75 0.90 11.47
N VAL A 457 24.46 1.20 10.21
CA VAL A 457 25.34 1.98 9.33
C VAL A 457 25.54 3.39 9.86
N LEU A 458 24.48 4.06 10.33
CA LEU A 458 24.59 5.41 10.89
C LEU A 458 25.31 5.41 12.25
N GLN A 459 25.11 4.42 13.10
CA GLN A 459 25.86 4.29 14.35
C GLN A 459 27.35 4.08 14.10
N GLU A 460 27.71 3.29 13.10
CA GLU A 460 29.12 3.08 12.74
C GLU A 460 29.72 4.35 12.11
N LEU A 461 28.94 5.06 11.27
CA LEU A 461 29.31 6.37 10.75
C LEU A 461 29.66 7.35 11.90
N GLU A 462 28.78 7.45 12.91
CA GLU A 462 29.00 8.35 14.06
C GLU A 462 30.25 7.97 14.89
N ARG A 463 30.65 6.70 14.90
CA ARG A 463 31.90 6.26 15.57
C ARG A 463 33.17 6.63 14.80
N GLN A 464 33.08 6.67 13.45
CA GLN A 464 34.24 6.91 12.60
C GLN A 464 34.53 8.38 12.32
N ILE A 465 33.55 9.28 12.51
CA ILE A 465 33.71 10.69 12.17
C ILE A 465 33.65 11.61 13.39
N ALA A 466 34.37 12.74 13.30
CA ALA A 466 34.36 13.73 14.37
C ALA A 466 33.00 14.45 14.50
N PRO A 467 32.64 14.93 15.70
CA PRO A 467 31.49 15.81 15.88
C PRO A 467 31.57 17.03 14.95
N GLY A 468 30.48 17.36 14.26
CA GLY A 468 30.42 18.50 13.33
C GLY A 468 30.87 18.21 11.89
N THR A 469 31.46 17.06 11.60
CA THR A 469 31.77 16.64 10.24
C THR A 469 30.51 16.67 9.36
N GLN A 470 30.58 17.32 8.19
CA GLN A 470 29.50 17.34 7.22
C GLN A 470 29.50 16.05 6.40
N VAL A 471 28.34 15.42 6.29
CA VAL A 471 28.14 14.14 5.59
C VAL A 471 27.32 14.36 4.33
N GLY A 472 27.91 14.02 3.17
CA GLY A 472 27.20 13.94 1.89
C GLY A 472 26.75 12.50 1.60
N MET A 473 25.76 12.32 0.72
CA MET A 473 25.26 11.03 0.29
C MET A 473 25.09 10.98 -1.22
N LEU A 474 25.66 9.96 -1.86
CA LEU A 474 25.34 9.59 -3.24
C LEU A 474 24.25 8.52 -3.27
N GLU A 475 23.52 8.47 -4.38
CA GLU A 475 22.35 7.60 -4.53
C GLU A 475 21.38 7.73 -3.35
N PHE A 476 20.95 8.95 -3.10
CA PHE A 476 20.14 9.37 -1.96
C PHE A 476 19.01 8.39 -1.59
N LYS A 477 18.96 8.03 -0.32
CA LYS A 477 17.89 7.20 0.28
C LYS A 477 17.31 7.92 1.48
N GLU A 478 16.07 8.31 1.38
CA GLU A 478 15.33 9.04 2.42
C GLU A 478 15.29 8.33 3.77
N GLN A 479 15.44 7.02 3.80
CA GLN A 479 15.46 6.27 5.06
C GLN A 479 16.63 6.71 5.96
N PHE A 480 17.76 7.09 5.39
CA PHE A 480 18.87 7.62 6.19
C PHE A 480 18.49 8.92 6.90
N LEU A 481 17.71 9.80 6.26
CA LEU A 481 17.26 11.04 6.88
C LEU A 481 16.35 10.80 8.09
N LEU A 482 15.56 9.73 8.07
CA LEU A 482 14.66 9.37 9.18
C LEU A 482 15.43 9.00 10.46
N PHE A 483 16.66 8.49 10.32
CA PHE A 483 17.49 8.05 11.44
C PHE A 483 18.71 8.93 11.70
N ALA A 484 18.97 9.93 10.83
CA ALA A 484 20.10 10.82 11.00
C ALA A 484 19.91 11.76 12.20
N GLU A 485 20.94 11.86 13.04
CA GLU A 485 21.02 12.82 14.15
C GLU A 485 21.70 14.14 13.76
N ARG A 486 22.35 14.13 12.59
CA ARG A 486 23.07 15.29 12.02
C ARG A 486 22.50 15.67 10.65
N PRO A 487 22.80 16.89 10.19
CA PRO A 487 22.45 17.28 8.82
C PRO A 487 23.13 16.37 7.78
N LEU A 488 22.35 15.95 6.77
CA LEU A 488 22.84 15.23 5.60
C LEU A 488 22.69 16.10 4.35
N VAL A 489 23.67 15.98 3.47
CA VAL A 489 23.71 16.66 2.17
C VAL A 489 23.49 15.62 1.07
N HIS A 490 22.75 15.95 0.02
CA HIS A 490 22.66 15.14 -1.20
C HIS A 490 22.69 16.03 -2.45
N PHE A 491 22.98 15.39 -3.59
CA PHE A 491 23.29 16.09 -4.84
C PHE A 491 22.18 15.86 -5.89
N SER A 492 20.91 16.02 -5.48
CA SER A 492 19.67 15.75 -6.19
C SER A 492 19.42 14.24 -6.43
N TYR A 493 18.28 13.77 -5.97
CA TYR A 493 17.84 12.39 -6.27
C TYR A 493 17.22 12.26 -7.68
N LEU A 494 16.94 13.39 -8.34
CA LEU A 494 16.43 13.44 -9.71
C LEU A 494 17.56 13.49 -10.75
N ALA A 495 18.76 13.90 -10.35
CA ALA A 495 19.90 14.02 -11.25
C ALA A 495 20.53 12.65 -11.59
N PRO A 496 21.08 12.48 -12.79
CA PRO A 496 21.89 11.31 -13.13
C PRO A 496 23.09 11.13 -12.19
N LEU A 497 23.51 9.88 -11.94
CA LEU A 497 24.62 9.57 -11.03
C LEU A 497 25.91 10.34 -11.36
N ALA A 498 26.27 10.45 -12.64
CA ALA A 498 27.46 11.20 -13.06
C ALA A 498 27.44 12.68 -12.65
N GLN A 499 26.25 13.29 -12.63
CA GLN A 499 26.07 14.67 -12.19
C GLN A 499 26.11 14.79 -10.66
N GLN A 500 25.49 13.82 -9.94
CA GLN A 500 25.58 13.74 -8.50
C GLN A 500 27.03 13.57 -8.05
N GLU A 501 27.78 12.70 -8.71
CA GLU A 501 29.19 12.42 -8.43
C GLU A 501 30.08 13.65 -8.61
N SER A 502 29.93 14.35 -9.74
CA SER A 502 30.67 15.59 -9.98
C SER A 502 30.36 16.67 -8.94
N SER A 503 29.09 16.85 -8.57
CA SER A 503 28.68 17.78 -7.51
C SER A 503 29.28 17.40 -6.17
N ALA A 504 29.30 16.11 -5.82
CA ALA A 504 29.89 15.61 -4.58
C ALA A 504 31.41 15.82 -4.54
N TRP A 505 32.10 15.61 -5.68
CA TRP A 505 33.54 15.84 -5.80
C TRP A 505 33.89 17.31 -5.56
N HIS A 506 33.20 18.25 -6.18
CA HIS A 506 33.41 19.70 -5.95
C HIS A 506 33.11 20.09 -4.50
N TRP A 507 32.05 19.53 -3.91
CA TRP A 507 31.67 19.79 -2.54
C TRP A 507 32.72 19.29 -1.54
N MET A 508 33.26 18.09 -1.71
CA MET A 508 34.32 17.55 -0.85
C MET A 508 35.66 18.27 -1.05
N ARG A 509 36.00 18.65 -2.29
CA ARG A 509 37.24 19.38 -2.58
C ARG A 509 37.28 20.79 -1.94
N ALA A 510 36.11 21.40 -1.75
CA ALA A 510 36.01 22.72 -1.12
C ALA A 510 36.30 22.69 0.40
N ASP A 511 36.17 21.52 1.05
CA ASP A 511 36.45 21.34 2.47
C ASP A 511 36.86 19.88 2.73
N PRO A 512 38.16 19.63 3.02
CA PRO A 512 38.69 18.29 3.25
C PRO A 512 38.14 17.59 4.50
N ALA A 513 37.48 18.31 5.42
CA ALA A 513 36.83 17.70 6.58
C ALA A 513 35.50 16.99 6.23
N ARG A 514 35.00 17.18 5.03
CA ARG A 514 33.74 16.55 4.56
C ARG A 514 33.96 15.10 4.19
N VAL A 515 32.91 14.30 4.42
CA VAL A 515 32.89 12.87 4.08
C VAL A 515 31.67 12.51 3.25
N LEU A 516 31.76 11.43 2.49
CA LEU A 516 30.73 10.99 1.56
C LEU A 516 30.31 9.55 1.88
N LEU A 517 29.01 9.36 2.13
CA LEU A 517 28.36 8.07 2.33
C LEU A 517 27.91 7.54 0.96
N VAL A 518 28.39 6.35 0.59
CA VAL A 518 28.21 5.77 -0.75
C VAL A 518 27.88 4.28 -0.65
N PRO A 519 26.93 3.75 -1.45
CA PRO A 519 26.78 2.31 -1.60
C PRO A 519 27.94 1.72 -2.44
N ASP A 520 28.50 0.59 -2.01
CA ASP A 520 29.72 -0.03 -2.54
C ASP A 520 29.67 -0.43 -4.02
N HIS A 521 28.47 -0.71 -4.54
CA HIS A 521 28.28 -1.18 -5.91
C HIS A 521 28.41 -0.07 -7.00
N LEU A 522 28.57 1.19 -6.59
CA LEU A 522 28.67 2.30 -7.55
C LEU A 522 30.06 2.32 -8.20
N ALA A 523 30.06 2.33 -9.52
CA ALA A 523 31.29 2.57 -10.28
C ALA A 523 31.52 4.09 -10.38
N LEU A 524 32.32 4.64 -9.47
CA LEU A 524 32.62 6.07 -9.41
C LEU A 524 33.89 6.39 -10.21
N ARG A 525 33.85 7.48 -10.98
CA ARG A 525 34.96 7.96 -11.80
C ARG A 525 35.82 9.00 -11.10
N CYS A 526 35.21 9.79 -10.20
CA CYS A 526 35.83 10.92 -9.52
C CYS A 526 36.43 10.53 -8.16
N PHE A 527 36.21 9.30 -7.70
CA PHE A 527 36.66 8.78 -6.41
C PHE A 527 37.44 7.48 -6.56
N ASP A 528 38.43 7.28 -5.67
CA ASP A 528 39.18 6.04 -5.54
C ASP A 528 38.55 5.17 -4.44
N LEU A 529 37.80 4.16 -4.85
CA LEU A 529 37.11 3.25 -3.93
C LEU A 529 38.06 2.30 -3.18
N THR A 530 39.35 2.26 -3.49
CA THR A 530 40.32 1.49 -2.70
C THR A 530 40.61 2.14 -1.32
N ARG A 531 40.24 3.41 -1.17
CA ARG A 531 40.42 4.21 0.05
C ARG A 531 39.11 4.41 0.82
N GLN A 532 38.32 3.37 0.88
CA GLN A 532 37.01 3.39 1.57
C GLN A 532 37.10 2.73 2.93
N SER A 533 36.28 3.17 3.89
CA SER A 533 36.01 2.44 5.12
C SER A 533 34.59 1.86 5.10
N VAL A 534 34.45 0.58 5.49
CA VAL A 534 33.15 -0.10 5.49
C VAL A 534 32.36 0.31 6.73
N LEU A 535 31.09 0.67 6.52
CA LEU A 535 30.17 1.05 7.60
C LEU A 535 29.16 -0.07 7.94
N GLY A 536 28.92 -0.99 7.01
CA GLY A 536 27.97 -2.07 7.19
C GLY A 536 26.86 -2.10 6.14
N GLN A 537 25.87 -2.96 6.38
CA GLN A 537 24.83 -3.26 5.40
C GLN A 537 23.51 -2.52 5.70
N ALA A 538 22.95 -1.90 4.68
CA ALA A 538 21.58 -1.37 4.69
C ALA A 538 20.97 -1.47 3.29
N HIS A 539 19.65 -1.69 3.17
CA HIS A 539 18.96 -1.81 1.88
C HIS A 539 19.49 -2.94 0.96
N ARG A 540 20.00 -4.03 1.55
CA ARG A 540 20.63 -5.16 0.83
C ARG A 540 21.90 -4.75 0.07
N ARG A 541 22.63 -3.74 0.54
CA ARG A 541 23.86 -3.20 -0.03
C ARG A 541 24.80 -2.85 1.09
N ASP A 542 26.09 -2.97 0.83
CA ASP A 542 27.10 -2.48 1.74
C ASP A 542 27.28 -0.97 1.52
N TRP A 543 27.47 -0.26 2.62
CA TRP A 543 27.68 1.18 2.63
C TRP A 543 29.07 1.49 3.10
N VAL A 544 29.71 2.42 2.42
CA VAL A 544 31.09 2.79 2.67
C VAL A 544 31.21 4.32 2.85
N LEU A 545 32.24 4.72 3.56
CA LEU A 545 32.61 6.09 3.81
C LEU A 545 33.83 6.44 2.97
N LEU A 546 33.77 7.56 2.27
CA LEU A 546 34.88 8.17 1.56
C LEU A 546 35.24 9.49 2.23
N ASP A 547 36.53 9.73 2.48
CA ASP A 547 37.09 11.00 2.93
C ASP A 547 37.85 11.71 1.81
N ALA A 548 38.51 12.81 2.11
CA ALA A 548 39.25 13.62 1.15
C ALA A 548 40.39 12.84 0.46
N THR A 549 40.90 11.76 1.06
CA THR A 549 41.97 10.95 0.46
C THR A 549 41.50 10.13 -0.74
N ALA A 550 40.19 9.90 -0.83
CA ALA A 550 39.55 9.18 -1.94
C ALA A 550 39.33 10.08 -3.17
N LEU A 551 39.52 11.38 -3.08
CA LEU A 551 39.33 12.31 -4.20
C LEU A 551 40.40 12.06 -5.28
N ARG A 552 39.98 11.84 -6.54
CA ARG A 552 40.90 11.85 -7.68
C ARG A 552 41.26 13.29 -8.04
N GLU A 553 42.39 13.48 -8.67
CA GLU A 553 42.89 14.82 -9.03
C GLU A 553 41.93 15.58 -9.97
N ARG A 554 41.24 14.86 -10.86
CA ARG A 554 40.26 15.41 -11.81
C ARG A 554 38.97 14.61 -11.81
N CYS A 555 37.88 15.30 -12.05
CA CYS A 555 36.56 14.73 -12.26
C CYS A 555 35.99 15.28 -13.58
N ASP A 556 35.98 14.45 -14.62
CA ASP A 556 35.53 14.82 -15.96
C ASP A 556 33.99 14.62 -16.12
N GLY A 557 33.23 14.79 -15.07
CA GLY A 557 31.77 14.68 -15.08
C GLY A 557 31.04 15.95 -15.52
N PRO A 558 29.78 15.85 -15.95
CA PRO A 558 28.96 17.04 -16.21
C PRO A 558 28.82 17.86 -14.94
N ILE A 559 29.10 19.16 -15.01
CA ILE A 559 29.06 20.04 -13.85
C ILE A 559 27.63 20.11 -13.33
N GLY A 560 27.43 19.66 -12.09
CA GLY A 560 26.18 19.79 -11.35
C GLY A 560 26.37 20.77 -10.18
N HIS A 561 25.39 21.62 -9.97
CA HIS A 561 25.42 22.59 -8.85
C HIS A 561 24.33 22.31 -7.81
N ALA A 562 23.55 21.27 -8.00
CA ALA A 562 22.48 20.93 -7.07
C ALA A 562 23.05 20.43 -5.73
N LEU A 563 22.77 21.15 -4.67
CA LEU A 563 23.13 20.81 -3.31
C LEU A 563 21.91 21.01 -2.42
N TYR A 564 21.42 19.92 -1.88
CA TYR A 564 20.30 19.92 -0.95
C TYR A 564 20.80 19.50 0.42
N ARG A 565 20.41 20.26 1.44
CA ARG A 565 20.78 20.00 2.83
C ARG A 565 19.53 19.79 3.65
N TYR A 566 19.39 18.62 4.21
CA TYR A 566 18.35 18.33 5.18
C TYR A 566 18.91 18.43 6.60
N VAL A 567 18.22 19.18 7.47
CA VAL A 567 18.55 19.34 8.88
C VAL A 567 17.41 18.75 9.70
N PRO A 568 17.64 17.67 10.46
CA PRO A 568 16.59 17.09 11.30
C PRO A 568 16.21 18.09 12.42
N VAL A 569 14.94 18.49 12.45
CA VAL A 569 14.40 19.41 13.47
C VAL A 569 14.11 18.66 14.77
N ARG A 570 13.59 17.43 14.65
CA ARG A 570 13.33 16.54 15.79
C ARG A 570 14.12 15.24 15.61
N LYS A 571 14.82 14.80 16.68
CA LYS A 571 15.69 13.63 16.63
C LYS A 571 14.97 12.33 17.02
N ASP A 572 13.96 12.38 17.89
CA ASP A 572 13.35 11.19 18.52
C ASP A 572 12.03 10.74 17.88
N ILE A 573 11.85 10.96 16.57
CA ILE A 573 10.59 10.70 15.89
C ILE A 573 10.28 9.20 15.64
N LEU A 574 11.32 8.35 15.79
CA LEU A 574 11.25 6.90 15.60
C LEU A 574 11.69 6.11 16.86
N SER A 575 11.88 6.81 17.99
CA SER A 575 12.20 6.18 19.28
C SER A 575 11.04 5.39 19.87
#